data_3d9f53b4dc9079e599c41d779b64cf57
#
_entry.id   3d9f53b4dc9079e599c41d779b64cf57
#
_cell.length_a   1.000
_cell.length_b   1.000
_cell.length_c   1.000
_cell.angle_alpha   90.00
_cell.angle_beta   90.00
_cell.angle_gamma   90.00
#
_symmetry.space_group_name_H-M   'P 1'
#
loop_
_entity.id
_entity.type
_entity.pdbx_description
1 polymer ?
#
loop_
_entity_poly.entity_id
_entity_poly.type
_entity_poly.pdbx_seq_one_letter_code
_entity_poly.pdbx_strand_id
1 'polypeptide(L)'
;MMLSREVLRSGRRCTVFALVVDGRSEAAEWLNELPDDEFRKLMATVTRLAADGFIPNQQKFRRLESGVYELKLRHPPVRLFCFQHGPDWVRTHGDRKPGNRELRTHVAKVKALRHRFMEERE
;
A
#
# COMPACT_ATOMS: atom_id res chain seq x y z
N MET A 1 3.85 -19.76 -5.61
CA MET A 1 3.11 -18.56 -5.19
C MET A 1 2.69 -17.80 -6.43
N MET A 2 1.39 -17.59 -6.60
CA MET A 2 0.83 -16.81 -7.70
C MET A 2 0.52 -15.39 -7.26
N LEU A 3 1.09 -14.41 -7.93
CA LEU A 3 0.85 -13.00 -7.62
C LEU A 3 0.02 -12.35 -8.73
N SER A 4 -0.99 -11.61 -8.34
CA SER A 4 -1.80 -10.78 -9.20
C SER A 4 -2.16 -9.50 -8.46
N ARG A 5 -3.03 -8.68 -9.04
CA ARG A 5 -3.45 -7.42 -8.41
C ARG A 5 -4.91 -7.15 -8.72
N GLU A 6 -5.58 -6.47 -7.79
CA GLU A 6 -6.96 -6.03 -7.99
C GLU A 6 -7.06 -4.53 -7.75
N VAL A 7 -7.97 -3.86 -8.43
CA VAL A 7 -8.11 -2.42 -8.34
C VAL A 7 -8.74 -2.03 -7.01
N LEU A 8 -8.06 -1.15 -6.25
CA LEU A 8 -8.66 -0.46 -5.11
C LEU A 8 -9.30 0.85 -5.55
N ARG A 9 -8.59 1.60 -6.38
CA ARG A 9 -9.10 2.89 -6.87
C ARG A 9 -8.38 3.26 -8.17
N SER A 10 -9.14 3.64 -9.18
CA SER A 10 -8.61 4.24 -10.40
C SER A 10 -8.83 5.74 -10.35
N GLY A 11 -7.80 6.49 -10.72
CA GLY A 11 -7.86 7.94 -10.75
C GLY A 11 -7.30 8.49 -12.06
N ARG A 12 -7.21 9.80 -12.12
CA ARG A 12 -6.78 10.50 -13.34
C ARG A 12 -5.32 10.22 -13.71
N ARG A 13 -4.46 10.05 -12.71
CA ARG A 13 -3.02 9.90 -12.92
C ARG A 13 -2.54 8.46 -12.86
N CYS A 14 -3.15 7.65 -12.04
CA CYS A 14 -2.73 6.27 -11.86
C CYS A 14 -3.83 5.42 -11.24
N THR A 15 -3.56 4.13 -11.15
CA THR A 15 -4.41 3.18 -10.44
C THR A 15 -3.68 2.71 -9.18
N VAL A 16 -4.41 2.60 -8.09
CA VAL A 16 -3.93 2.01 -6.86
C VAL A 16 -4.51 0.61 -6.76
N PHE A 17 -3.65 -0.39 -6.68
CA PHE A 17 -4.01 -1.81 -6.62
C PHE A 17 -3.75 -2.37 -5.24
N ALA A 18 -4.45 -3.46 -4.92
CA ALA A 18 -4.09 -4.35 -3.83
C ALA A 18 -3.42 -5.59 -4.41
N LEU A 19 -2.30 -6.01 -3.80
CA LEU A 19 -1.62 -7.24 -4.21
C LEU A 19 -2.47 -8.43 -3.81
N VAL A 20 -2.57 -9.40 -4.71
CA VAL A 20 -3.26 -10.66 -4.48
C VAL A 20 -2.24 -11.78 -4.52
N VAL A 21 -2.16 -12.57 -3.45
CA VAL A 21 -1.24 -13.70 -3.31
C VAL A 21 -2.08 -14.97 -3.18
N ASP A 22 -1.95 -15.87 -4.15
CA ASP A 22 -2.70 -17.14 -4.17
C ASP A 22 -4.20 -16.92 -3.95
N GLY A 23 -4.78 -15.92 -4.62
CA GLY A 23 -6.20 -15.63 -4.58
C GLY A 23 -6.66 -14.78 -3.39
N ARG A 24 -5.76 -14.35 -2.49
CA ARG A 24 -6.10 -13.53 -1.31
C ARG A 24 -5.33 -12.21 -1.33
N SER A 25 -6.02 -11.14 -0.95
CA SER A 25 -5.37 -9.84 -0.76
C SER A 25 -5.31 -9.48 0.72
N GLU A 26 -4.11 -9.52 1.27
CA GLU A 26 -3.88 -9.12 2.66
C GLU A 26 -4.25 -7.65 2.88
N ALA A 27 -3.92 -6.78 1.91
CA ALA A 27 -4.27 -5.36 1.98
C ALA A 27 -5.77 -5.14 2.00
N ALA A 28 -6.53 -5.80 1.11
CA ALA A 28 -7.98 -5.66 1.05
C ALA A 28 -8.65 -6.19 2.32
N GLU A 29 -8.20 -7.34 2.83
CA GLU A 29 -8.71 -7.92 4.07
C GLU A 29 -8.45 -6.98 5.25
N TRP A 30 -7.24 -6.44 5.35
CA TRP A 30 -6.89 -5.51 6.43
C TRP A 30 -7.74 -4.23 6.37
N LEU A 31 -7.94 -3.68 5.17
CA LEU A 31 -8.79 -2.50 4.98
C LEU A 31 -10.23 -2.77 5.42
N ASN A 32 -10.76 -3.95 5.09
CA ASN A 32 -12.13 -4.33 5.45
C ASN A 32 -12.33 -4.54 6.94
N GLU A 33 -11.26 -4.77 7.69
CA GLU A 33 -11.32 -4.93 9.14
C GLU A 33 -11.24 -3.60 9.90
N LEU A 34 -10.92 -2.50 9.21
CA LEU A 34 -10.83 -1.20 9.86
C LEU A 34 -12.21 -0.67 10.24
N PRO A 35 -12.31 0.09 11.36
CA PRO A 35 -13.52 0.86 11.63
C PRO A 35 -13.85 1.79 10.46
N ASP A 36 -15.13 2.07 10.26
CA ASP A 36 -15.63 2.82 9.09
C ASP A 36 -14.95 4.17 8.90
N ASP A 37 -14.73 4.92 9.99
CA ASP A 37 -14.10 6.23 9.89
C ASP A 37 -12.63 6.16 9.49
N GLU A 38 -11.91 5.15 9.98
CA GLU A 38 -10.51 4.91 9.59
C GLU A 38 -10.43 4.48 8.13
N PHE A 39 -11.30 3.57 7.73
CA PHE A 39 -11.40 3.13 6.34
C PHE A 39 -11.62 4.32 5.40
N ARG A 40 -12.59 5.19 5.72
CA ARG A 40 -12.89 6.36 4.90
C ARG A 40 -11.71 7.31 4.80
N LYS A 41 -10.99 7.55 5.91
CA LYS A 41 -9.82 8.43 5.93
C LYS A 41 -8.70 7.87 5.06
N LEU A 42 -8.40 6.58 5.18
CA LEU A 42 -7.37 5.95 4.35
C LEU A 42 -7.78 5.94 2.88
N MET A 43 -9.02 5.60 2.57
CA MET A 43 -9.49 5.57 1.19
C MET A 43 -9.52 6.97 0.55
N ALA A 44 -9.76 8.02 1.34
CA ALA A 44 -9.63 9.39 0.84
C ALA A 44 -8.19 9.68 0.38
N THR A 45 -7.20 9.21 1.13
CA THR A 45 -5.79 9.36 0.76
C THR A 45 -5.44 8.50 -0.44
N VAL A 46 -5.96 7.28 -0.51
CA VAL A 46 -5.80 6.40 -1.68
C VAL A 46 -6.40 7.06 -2.94
N THR A 47 -7.57 7.64 -2.81
CA THR A 47 -8.24 8.36 -3.91
C THR A 47 -7.40 9.54 -4.39
N ARG A 48 -6.84 10.30 -3.46
CA ARG A 48 -5.96 11.42 -3.78
C ARG A 48 -4.68 10.96 -4.49
N LEU A 49 -4.10 9.85 -4.03
CA LEU A 49 -2.92 9.27 -4.69
C LEU A 49 -3.24 8.89 -6.14
N ALA A 50 -4.39 8.26 -6.38
CA ALA A 50 -4.80 7.87 -7.73
C ALA A 50 -5.05 9.10 -8.62
N ALA A 51 -5.59 10.18 -8.05
CA ALA A 51 -5.86 11.42 -8.78
C ALA A 51 -4.59 12.18 -9.14
N ASP A 52 -3.62 12.23 -8.22
CA ASP A 52 -2.42 13.08 -8.33
C ASP A 52 -1.16 12.30 -8.73
N GLY A 53 -1.16 10.98 -8.58
CA GLY A 53 0.00 10.13 -8.90
C GLY A 53 1.05 10.08 -7.78
N PHE A 54 1.07 11.05 -6.90
CA PHE A 54 2.00 11.16 -5.79
C PHE A 54 1.44 12.13 -4.74
N ILE A 55 1.80 11.95 -3.48
CA ILE A 55 1.42 12.85 -2.39
C ILE A 55 2.70 13.39 -1.75
N PRO A 56 3.01 14.69 -1.90
CA PRO A 56 4.25 15.26 -1.36
C PRO A 56 4.32 15.30 0.17
N ASN A 57 3.17 15.33 0.85
CA ASN A 57 3.13 15.41 2.31
C ASN A 57 3.62 14.11 2.95
N GLN A 58 4.84 14.13 3.48
CA GLN A 58 5.49 12.96 4.08
C GLN A 58 4.80 12.47 5.36
N GLN A 59 3.92 13.25 5.95
CA GLN A 59 3.11 12.79 7.09
C GLN A 59 1.96 11.90 6.65
N LYS A 60 1.61 11.94 5.37
CA LYS A 60 0.55 11.10 4.78
C LYS A 60 1.09 10.01 3.88
N PHE A 61 2.21 10.27 3.19
CA PHE A 61 2.77 9.35 2.21
C PHE A 61 4.29 9.49 2.24
N ARG A 62 5.00 8.44 2.63
CA ARG A 62 6.44 8.51 2.86
C ARG A 62 7.17 7.35 2.23
N ARG A 63 8.30 7.66 1.58
CA ARG A 63 9.24 6.66 1.12
C ARG A 63 10.04 6.13 2.31
N LEU A 64 10.07 4.83 2.47
CA LEU A 64 10.82 4.15 3.54
C LEU A 64 12.18 3.71 3.07
N GLU A 65 12.22 3.05 1.91
CA GLU A 65 13.44 2.65 1.21
C GLU A 65 13.17 2.70 -0.28
N SER A 66 14.21 2.41 -1.10
CA SER A 66 14.06 2.38 -2.54
C SER A 66 12.91 1.45 -2.95
N GLY A 67 11.89 2.01 -3.57
CA GLY A 67 10.74 1.27 -4.07
C GLY A 67 9.69 0.92 -3.03
N VAL A 68 9.88 1.26 -1.75
CA VAL A 68 8.92 0.94 -0.68
C VAL A 68 8.40 2.22 -0.06
N TYR A 69 7.07 2.35 0.00
CA TYR A 69 6.37 3.52 0.52
C TYR A 69 5.30 3.12 1.52
N GLU A 70 4.84 4.08 2.32
CA GLU A 70 3.70 3.89 3.21
C GLU A 70 2.73 5.05 3.11
N LEU A 71 1.42 4.74 3.16
CA LEU A 71 0.37 5.70 3.47
C LEU A 71 0.14 5.64 4.97
N LYS A 72 -0.07 6.80 5.59
CA LYS A 72 -0.21 6.91 7.03
C LYS A 72 -1.45 7.67 7.43
N LEU A 73 -2.09 7.23 8.52
CA LEU A 73 -2.93 8.08 9.35
C LEU A 73 -2.20 8.30 10.66
N ARG A 74 -2.40 9.48 11.26
CA ARG A 74 -1.77 9.81 12.55
C ARG A 74 -2.67 9.46 13.72
N HIS A 75 -3.96 9.61 13.55
CA HIS A 75 -4.95 9.42 14.61
C HIS A 75 -6.16 8.65 14.10
N PRO A 76 -6.26 7.35 14.41
CA PRO A 76 -5.24 6.51 15.06
C PRO A 76 -4.06 6.24 14.12
N PRO A 77 -2.89 5.92 14.65
CA PRO A 77 -1.72 5.67 13.80
C PRO A 77 -1.85 4.30 13.12
N VAL A 78 -2.10 4.33 11.82
CA VAL A 78 -2.15 3.13 10.97
C VAL A 78 -1.31 3.38 9.74
N ARG A 79 -0.76 2.32 9.15
CA ARG A 79 0.09 2.39 7.97
C ARG A 79 -0.32 1.34 6.95
N LEU A 80 -0.32 1.74 5.69
CA LEU A 80 -0.61 0.86 4.56
C LEU A 80 0.59 0.88 3.63
N PHE A 81 1.29 -0.25 3.54
CA PHE A 81 2.55 -0.37 2.80
C PHE A 81 2.31 -0.66 1.33
N CYS A 82 3.23 -0.17 0.48
CA CYS A 82 3.10 -0.35 -0.97
C CYS A 82 4.44 -0.25 -1.68
N PHE A 83 4.42 -0.63 -2.95
CA PHE A 83 5.51 -0.36 -3.88
C PHE A 83 4.94 0.25 -5.16
N GLN A 84 5.80 0.93 -5.92
CA GLN A 84 5.43 1.51 -7.21
C GLN A 84 5.70 0.52 -8.34
N HIS A 85 4.78 0.46 -9.29
CA HIS A 85 4.93 -0.33 -10.52
C HIS A 85 4.51 0.53 -11.70
N GLY A 86 5.50 1.06 -12.42
CA GLY A 86 5.24 2.07 -13.45
C GLY A 86 4.64 3.32 -12.81
N PRO A 87 3.54 3.86 -13.35
CA PRO A 87 2.84 4.99 -12.71
C PRO A 87 1.96 4.57 -11.54
N ASP A 88 1.74 3.27 -11.37
CA ASP A 88 0.75 2.73 -10.44
C ASP A 88 1.37 2.33 -9.09
N TRP A 89 0.51 2.14 -8.10
CA TRP A 89 0.89 1.76 -6.74
C TRP A 89 0.22 0.45 -6.38
N VAL A 90 0.98 -0.46 -5.77
CA VAL A 90 0.48 -1.77 -5.35
C VAL A 90 0.60 -1.89 -3.84
N ARG A 91 -0.54 -1.99 -3.14
CA ARG A 91 -0.61 -2.14 -1.70
C ARG A 91 -0.40 -3.60 -1.31
N THR A 92 0.51 -3.86 -0.39
CA THR A 92 0.82 -5.22 0.03
C THR A 92 0.08 -5.61 1.30
N HIS A 93 0.13 -4.78 2.33
CA HIS A 93 -0.48 -5.05 3.63
C HIS A 93 -0.49 -3.78 4.48
N GLY A 94 -1.19 -3.83 5.61
CA GLY A 94 -1.24 -2.73 6.56
C GLY A 94 -0.91 -3.18 7.97
N ASP A 95 -0.70 -2.21 8.86
CA ASP A 95 -0.49 -2.48 10.28
C ASP A 95 -0.85 -1.24 11.11
N ARG A 96 -1.06 -1.47 12.40
CA ARG A 96 -1.28 -0.43 13.41
C ARG A 96 0.01 -0.20 14.18
N LYS A 97 0.42 1.08 14.33
CA LYS A 97 1.56 1.50 15.17
C LYS A 97 2.81 0.61 15.06
N PRO A 98 3.33 0.30 13.86
CA PRO A 98 4.56 -0.50 13.84
C PRO A 98 5.69 0.30 14.46
N GLY A 99 6.41 -0.33 15.41
CA GLY A 99 7.64 0.23 15.95
C GLY A 99 8.78 0.13 14.92
N ASN A 100 9.95 0.68 15.26
CA ASN A 100 11.07 0.69 14.32
C ASN A 100 11.53 -0.71 13.89
N ARG A 101 11.48 -1.67 14.81
CA ARG A 101 11.84 -3.06 14.50
C ARG A 101 10.82 -3.69 13.54
N GLU A 102 9.54 -3.54 13.86
CA GLU A 102 8.46 -4.05 13.03
C GLU A 102 8.45 -3.37 11.66
N LEU A 103 8.81 -2.09 11.62
CA LEU A 103 8.89 -1.35 10.37
C LEU A 103 9.90 -1.97 9.42
N ARG A 104 11.08 -2.38 9.92
CA ARG A 104 12.09 -3.06 9.12
C ARG A 104 11.58 -4.39 8.57
N THR A 105 10.83 -5.14 9.37
CA THR A 105 10.20 -6.39 8.94
C THR A 105 9.20 -6.13 7.83
N HIS A 106 8.37 -5.09 7.96
CA HIS A 106 7.40 -4.72 6.93
C HIS A 106 8.10 -4.32 5.63
N VAL A 107 9.15 -3.52 5.71
CA VAL A 107 9.93 -3.12 4.53
C VAL A 107 10.50 -4.35 3.83
N ALA A 108 11.09 -5.28 4.57
CA ALA A 108 11.64 -6.52 4.02
C ALA A 108 10.55 -7.34 3.30
N LYS A 109 9.36 -7.42 3.90
CA LYS A 109 8.22 -8.12 3.29
C LYS A 109 7.80 -7.48 1.97
N VAL A 110 7.68 -6.15 1.93
CA VAL A 110 7.32 -5.43 0.69
C VAL A 110 8.37 -5.67 -0.39
N LYS A 111 9.64 -5.60 -0.03
CA LYS A 111 10.74 -5.80 -1.00
C LYS A 111 10.70 -7.21 -1.60
N ALA A 112 10.47 -8.22 -0.77
CA ALA A 112 10.37 -9.60 -1.24
C ALA A 112 9.17 -9.79 -2.16
N LEU A 113 8.01 -9.25 -1.81
CA LEU A 113 6.80 -9.34 -2.62
C LEU A 113 6.94 -8.57 -3.94
N ARG A 114 7.56 -7.39 -3.88
CA ARG A 114 7.83 -6.59 -5.07
C ARG A 114 8.74 -7.35 -6.05
N HIS A 115 9.80 -7.95 -5.54
CA HIS A 115 10.74 -8.72 -6.35
C HIS A 115 10.02 -9.85 -7.08
N ARG A 116 9.20 -10.63 -6.37
CA ARG A 116 8.41 -11.71 -6.95
C ARG A 116 7.41 -11.20 -7.98
N PHE A 117 6.73 -10.10 -7.66
CA PHE A 117 5.77 -9.48 -8.57
C PHE A 117 6.43 -9.06 -9.88
N MET A 118 7.60 -8.43 -9.80
CA MET A 118 8.33 -7.98 -10.99
C MET A 118 8.82 -9.17 -11.83
N GLU A 119 9.31 -10.24 -11.20
CA GLU A 119 9.74 -11.44 -11.90
C GLU A 119 8.61 -12.06 -12.73
N GLU A 120 7.41 -12.13 -12.17
CA GLU A 120 6.26 -12.73 -12.85
C GLU A 120 5.74 -11.88 -14.02
N ARG A 121 6.13 -10.62 -14.10
CA ARG A 121 5.72 -9.69 -15.16
C ARG A 121 6.70 -9.61 -16.33
N GLU A 122 7.86 -10.19 -16.19
CA GLU A 122 8.91 -10.20 -17.23
C GLU A 122 8.67 -11.31 -18.26
#